data_c76096fe604ec5fa3e05539b6f46c065
#
_entry.id   c76096fe604ec5fa3e05539b6f46c065
#
_cell.length_a   1.000
_cell.length_b   1.000
_cell.length_c   1.000
_cell.angle_alpha   90.00
_cell.angle_beta   90.00
_cell.angle_gamma   90.00
#
_symmetry.space_group_name_H-M   'P 1'
#
loop_
_entity.id
_entity.type
_entity.pdbx_description
1 polymer ?
#
loop_
_entity_poly.entity_id
_entity_poly.type
_entity_poly.pdbx_seq_one_letter_code
_entity_poly.pdbx_strand_id
1 'polypeptide(L)'
;MDQIYTHPKRKTKVVFVQLGSPSEPTTKALRKYLRKFLGDPRVVDINPWLWKIILNFFVLPFRPKKSAKLYARIWDGKSFPLITNTRDFTNNVREELKKIDPNGYVEVNHAFLLSPPYVNEVYDGWEDDLKKGIGATKLLVIPMFPQYSESTIASGIDALATVSYTHLTLPTILLV
;
A
#
# COMPACT_ATOMS: atom_id res chain seq x y z
N MET A 1 35.65 31.74 -5.84
CA MET A 1 34.66 31.75 -4.71
C MET A 1 33.45 30.99 -5.18
N ASP A 2 33.49 29.68 -5.01
CA ASP A 2 32.38 28.80 -5.43
C ASP A 2 31.30 28.86 -4.35
N GLN A 3 30.21 29.54 -4.66
CA GLN A 3 28.99 29.40 -3.86
C GLN A 3 28.49 27.99 -4.05
N ILE A 4 28.85 27.10 -3.14
CA ILE A 4 28.21 25.79 -2.98
C ILE A 4 26.76 26.09 -2.62
N TYR A 5 25.87 26.00 -3.60
CA TYR A 5 24.42 25.95 -3.36
C TYR A 5 24.13 24.72 -2.53
N THR A 6 24.19 24.86 -1.23
CA THR A 6 23.65 23.87 -0.30
C THR A 6 22.14 23.92 -0.38
N HIS A 7 21.57 23.25 -1.37
CA HIS A 7 20.14 22.92 -1.30
C HIS A 7 19.90 22.23 0.05
N PRO A 8 18.93 22.69 0.85
CA PRO A 8 18.56 21.97 2.06
C PRO A 8 18.30 20.52 1.63
N LYS A 9 19.03 19.58 2.21
CA LYS A 9 18.94 18.17 1.84
C LYS A 9 17.51 17.71 2.12
N ARG A 10 16.73 17.57 1.05
CA ARG A 10 15.30 17.25 1.14
C ARG A 10 15.15 15.80 1.58
N LYS A 11 14.49 15.58 2.69
CA LYS A 11 14.14 14.22 3.14
C LYS A 11 13.19 13.56 2.13
N THR A 12 13.41 12.28 1.91
CA THR A 12 12.58 11.46 1.03
C THR A 12 11.93 10.33 1.83
N LYS A 13 10.61 10.20 1.75
CA LYS A 13 9.88 9.06 2.29
C LYS A 13 9.69 8.03 1.19
N VAL A 14 10.22 6.84 1.39
CA VAL A 14 10.04 5.68 0.50
C VAL A 14 8.95 4.79 1.09
N VAL A 15 7.97 4.41 0.27
CA VAL A 15 6.88 3.53 0.69
C VAL A 15 6.81 2.33 -0.23
N PHE A 16 7.09 1.15 0.31
CA PHE A 16 6.87 -0.12 -0.38
C PHE A 16 5.39 -0.48 -0.33
N VAL A 17 4.77 -0.65 -1.50
CA VAL A 17 3.35 -0.94 -1.60
C VAL A 17 3.12 -2.38 -2.05
N GLN A 18 2.29 -3.10 -1.29
CA GLN A 18 1.90 -4.47 -1.56
C GLN A 18 0.37 -4.63 -1.46
N LEU A 19 -0.17 -5.74 -1.97
CA LEU A 19 -1.62 -5.98 -1.99
C LEU A 19 -2.20 -6.05 -0.58
N GLY A 20 -1.52 -6.74 0.32
CA GLY A 20 -2.03 -7.03 1.66
C GLY A 20 -2.73 -8.37 1.76
N SER A 21 -3.21 -8.69 2.97
CA SER A 21 -3.85 -9.97 3.30
C SER A 21 -5.05 -9.76 4.22
N PRO A 22 -5.96 -10.74 4.35
CA PRO A 22 -6.98 -10.69 5.40
C PRO A 22 -6.36 -10.56 6.79
N SER A 23 -7.10 -10.07 7.77
CA SER A 23 -6.60 -9.97 9.16
C SER A 23 -6.39 -11.32 9.84
N GLU A 24 -7.17 -12.33 9.43
CA GLU A 24 -7.18 -13.67 10.00
C GLU A 24 -7.84 -14.67 9.02
N PRO A 25 -7.61 -15.98 9.15
CA PRO A 25 -8.17 -16.99 8.25
C PRO A 25 -9.63 -17.36 8.59
N THR A 26 -10.46 -16.37 8.95
CA THR A 26 -11.88 -16.56 9.25
C THR A 26 -12.77 -16.19 8.07
N THR A 27 -13.94 -16.82 7.99
CA THR A 27 -14.94 -16.49 6.96
C THR A 27 -15.32 -15.00 6.98
N LYS A 28 -15.36 -14.39 8.17
CA LYS A 28 -15.70 -12.97 8.34
C LYS A 28 -14.61 -12.06 7.79
N ALA A 29 -13.36 -12.32 8.14
CA ALA A 29 -12.20 -11.55 7.64
C ALA A 29 -12.05 -11.71 6.13
N LEU A 30 -12.16 -12.94 5.62
CA LEU A 30 -12.11 -13.22 4.19
C LEU A 30 -13.26 -12.54 3.42
N ARG A 31 -14.46 -12.47 3.99
CA ARG A 31 -15.59 -11.76 3.35
C ARG A 31 -15.30 -10.26 3.23
N LYS A 32 -14.74 -9.63 4.27
CA LYS A 32 -14.34 -8.23 4.25
C LYS A 32 -13.24 -7.98 3.21
N TYR A 33 -12.22 -8.82 3.20
CA TYR A 33 -11.10 -8.75 2.27
C TYR A 33 -11.55 -8.93 0.81
N LEU A 34 -12.30 -9.99 0.52
CA LEU A 34 -12.80 -10.27 -0.83
C LEU A 34 -13.78 -9.21 -1.32
N ARG A 35 -14.60 -8.63 -0.45
CA ARG A 35 -15.48 -7.51 -0.83
C ARG A 35 -14.69 -6.30 -1.30
N LYS A 36 -13.60 -5.96 -0.60
CA LYS A 36 -12.73 -4.85 -0.97
C LYS A 36 -11.97 -5.16 -2.27
N PHE A 37 -11.38 -6.35 -2.37
CA PHE A 37 -10.61 -6.78 -3.52
C PHE A 37 -11.44 -6.90 -4.79
N LEU A 38 -12.55 -7.65 -4.74
CA LEU A 38 -13.43 -7.87 -5.89
C LEU A 38 -14.39 -6.70 -6.17
N GLY A 39 -14.46 -5.74 -5.26
CA GLY A 39 -15.21 -4.50 -5.47
C GLY A 39 -14.44 -3.45 -6.25
N ASP A 40 -13.14 -3.65 -6.48
CA ASP A 40 -12.31 -2.77 -7.28
C ASP A 40 -12.60 -2.98 -8.78
N PRO A 41 -13.00 -1.93 -9.53
CA PRO A 41 -13.30 -2.04 -10.96
C PRO A 41 -12.09 -2.44 -11.80
N ARG A 42 -10.86 -2.21 -11.31
CA ARG A 42 -9.64 -2.68 -11.97
C ARG A 42 -9.39 -4.18 -11.80
N VAL A 43 -10.03 -4.82 -10.83
CA VAL A 43 -9.94 -6.27 -10.60
C VAL A 43 -11.00 -7.02 -11.39
N VAL A 44 -12.17 -6.42 -11.57
CA VAL A 44 -13.30 -7.03 -12.27
C VAL A 44 -13.91 -6.03 -13.25
N ASP A 45 -13.64 -6.25 -14.53
CA ASP A 45 -14.14 -5.43 -15.64
C ASP A 45 -15.51 -5.94 -16.10
N ILE A 46 -16.53 -5.70 -15.28
CA ILE A 46 -17.94 -6.01 -15.55
C ILE A 46 -18.76 -4.77 -15.20
N ASN A 47 -19.94 -4.62 -15.87
CA ASN A 47 -20.87 -3.56 -15.49
C ASN A 47 -21.01 -3.46 -13.96
N PRO A 48 -20.68 -2.32 -13.32
CA PRO A 48 -20.56 -2.23 -11.87
C PRO A 48 -21.86 -2.59 -11.12
N TRP A 49 -23.02 -2.27 -11.71
CA TRP A 49 -24.29 -2.55 -11.09
C TRP A 49 -24.59 -4.05 -11.09
N LEU A 50 -24.39 -4.70 -12.23
CA LEU A 50 -24.56 -6.14 -12.36
C LEU A 50 -23.57 -6.89 -11.46
N TRP A 51 -22.31 -6.46 -11.47
CA TRP A 51 -21.29 -7.06 -10.62
C TRP A 51 -21.60 -6.93 -9.13
N LYS A 52 -22.12 -5.79 -8.69
CA LYS A 52 -22.53 -5.58 -7.30
C LYS A 52 -23.56 -6.60 -6.83
N ILE A 53 -24.52 -6.94 -7.69
CA ILE A 53 -25.52 -7.98 -7.40
C ILE A 53 -24.83 -9.35 -7.30
N ILE A 54 -24.04 -9.73 -8.31
CA ILE A 54 -23.34 -11.01 -8.35
C ILE A 54 -22.40 -11.15 -7.13
N LEU A 55 -21.62 -10.13 -6.84
CA LEU A 55 -20.69 -10.12 -5.72
C LEU A 55 -21.40 -10.38 -4.39
N ASN A 56 -22.49 -9.66 -4.10
CA ASN A 56 -23.14 -9.74 -2.81
C ASN A 56 -24.03 -10.98 -2.63
N PHE A 57 -24.69 -11.44 -3.67
CA PHE A 57 -25.65 -12.56 -3.57
C PHE A 57 -25.05 -13.92 -3.91
N PHE A 58 -24.01 -13.97 -4.74
CA PHE A 58 -23.44 -15.24 -5.22
C PHE A 58 -21.99 -15.46 -4.75
N VAL A 59 -21.16 -14.44 -4.75
CA VAL A 59 -19.75 -14.63 -4.42
C VAL A 59 -19.50 -14.58 -2.90
N LEU A 60 -19.90 -13.50 -2.24
CA LEU A 60 -19.62 -13.28 -0.82
C LEU A 60 -20.34 -14.23 0.16
N PRO A 61 -21.49 -14.84 -0.15
CA PRO A 61 -22.06 -15.87 0.72
C PRO A 61 -21.24 -17.16 0.76
N PHE A 62 -20.67 -17.59 -0.37
CA PHE A 62 -20.08 -18.94 -0.52
C PHE A 62 -18.55 -18.95 -0.55
N ARG A 63 -17.93 -18.05 -1.32
CA ARG A 63 -16.48 -18.04 -1.57
C ARG A 63 -15.63 -17.81 -0.32
N PRO A 64 -15.99 -16.95 0.64
CA PRO A 64 -15.17 -16.70 1.83
C PRO A 64 -14.93 -17.94 2.69
N LYS A 65 -15.93 -18.82 2.83
CA LYS A 65 -15.80 -20.07 3.61
C LYS A 65 -14.77 -21.02 2.98
N LYS A 66 -14.78 -21.14 1.65
CA LYS A 66 -13.80 -21.95 0.92
C LYS A 66 -12.41 -21.34 0.98
N SER A 67 -12.32 -20.02 0.77
CA SER A 67 -11.05 -19.29 0.84
C SER A 67 -10.44 -19.34 2.22
N ALA A 68 -11.21 -19.19 3.29
CA ALA A 68 -10.72 -19.24 4.67
C ALA A 68 -9.95 -20.55 4.97
N LYS A 69 -10.44 -21.67 4.47
CA LYS A 69 -9.74 -22.97 4.62
C LYS A 69 -8.37 -23.01 3.92
N LEU A 70 -8.25 -22.32 2.78
CA LEU A 70 -6.97 -22.25 2.05
C LEU A 70 -6.01 -21.30 2.74
N TYR A 71 -6.49 -20.14 3.16
CA TYR A 71 -5.70 -19.16 3.90
C TYR A 71 -5.23 -19.68 5.25
N ALA A 72 -6.02 -20.52 5.92
CA ALA A 72 -5.60 -21.18 7.17
C ALA A 72 -4.35 -22.05 7.03
N ARG A 73 -4.05 -22.57 5.83
CA ARG A 73 -2.87 -23.41 5.57
C ARG A 73 -1.56 -22.60 5.57
N ILE A 74 -1.63 -21.32 5.31
CA ILE A 74 -0.46 -20.43 5.24
C ILE A 74 -0.42 -19.45 6.41
N TRP A 75 -1.34 -19.59 7.37
CA TRP A 75 -1.39 -18.78 8.57
C TRP A 75 -0.38 -19.27 9.61
N ASP A 76 0.49 -18.39 10.11
CA ASP A 76 1.52 -18.72 11.10
C ASP A 76 1.05 -18.63 12.56
N GLY A 77 -0.24 -18.34 12.77
CA GLY A 77 -0.83 -18.12 14.09
C GLY A 77 -0.91 -16.63 14.49
N LYS A 78 -0.21 -15.75 13.77
CA LYS A 78 -0.18 -14.30 14.06
C LYS A 78 -0.43 -13.44 12.82
N SER A 79 0.09 -13.86 11.68
CA SER A 79 0.07 -13.08 10.44
C SER A 79 0.09 -13.98 9.20
N PHE A 80 -0.10 -13.39 8.04
CA PHE A 80 0.14 -14.05 6.75
C PHE A 80 1.54 -13.73 6.24
N PRO A 81 2.19 -14.65 5.51
CA PRO A 81 3.56 -14.48 5.03
C PRO A 81 3.77 -13.18 4.23
N LEU A 82 2.79 -12.77 3.43
CA LEU A 82 2.90 -11.52 2.67
C LEU A 82 3.11 -10.30 3.59
N ILE A 83 2.36 -10.23 4.69
CA ILE A 83 2.48 -9.13 5.65
C ILE A 83 3.84 -9.20 6.37
N THR A 84 4.19 -10.39 6.88
CA THR A 84 5.44 -10.60 7.61
C THR A 84 6.65 -10.31 6.73
N ASN A 85 6.71 -10.90 5.54
CA ASN A 85 7.82 -10.71 4.61
C ASN A 85 7.97 -9.25 4.15
N THR A 86 6.86 -8.54 3.90
CA THR A 86 6.92 -7.12 3.53
C THR A 86 7.47 -6.27 4.68
N ARG A 87 7.02 -6.53 5.92
CA ARG A 87 7.53 -5.86 7.10
C ARG A 87 9.02 -6.13 7.31
N ASP A 88 9.42 -7.39 7.24
CA ASP A 88 10.80 -7.81 7.49
C ASP A 88 11.72 -7.27 6.39
N PHE A 89 11.30 -7.30 5.13
CA PHE A 89 12.00 -6.63 4.03
C PHE A 89 12.19 -5.13 4.31
N THR A 90 11.12 -4.44 4.71
CA THR A 90 11.19 -3.01 5.04
C THR A 90 12.18 -2.74 6.18
N ASN A 91 12.18 -3.57 7.21
CA ASN A 91 13.11 -3.44 8.34
C ASN A 91 14.55 -3.69 7.90
N ASN A 92 14.80 -4.70 7.09
CA ASN A 92 16.14 -4.97 6.56
C ASN A 92 16.67 -3.81 5.72
N VAL A 93 15.82 -3.22 4.86
CA VAL A 93 16.19 -2.02 4.09
C VAL A 93 16.51 -0.84 5.03
N ARG A 94 15.75 -0.65 6.11
CA ARG A 94 16.06 0.40 7.09
C ARG A 94 17.44 0.20 7.74
N GLU A 95 17.76 -1.03 8.11
CA GLU A 95 19.06 -1.32 8.72
C GLU A 95 20.23 -1.10 7.74
N GLU A 96 20.07 -1.48 6.48
CA GLU A 96 21.09 -1.20 5.46
C GLU A 96 21.22 0.30 5.18
N LEU A 97 20.10 1.02 5.11
CA LEU A 97 20.12 2.48 4.91
C LEU A 97 20.84 3.22 6.04
N LYS A 98 20.74 2.81 7.29
CA LYS A 98 21.47 3.41 8.40
C LYS A 98 22.98 3.43 8.17
N LYS A 99 23.51 2.47 7.42
CA LYS A 99 24.95 2.37 7.10
C LYS A 99 25.38 3.40 6.05
N ILE A 100 24.52 3.71 5.09
CA ILE A 100 24.84 4.57 3.94
C ILE A 100 24.23 5.97 4.03
N ASP A 101 23.20 6.15 4.84
CA ASP A 101 22.53 7.42 5.14
C ASP A 101 22.45 7.68 6.65
N PRO A 102 23.60 7.95 7.31
CA PRO A 102 23.64 8.17 8.76
C PRO A 102 22.88 9.44 9.20
N ASN A 103 22.60 10.34 8.26
CA ASN A 103 21.84 11.57 8.54
C ASN A 103 20.31 11.38 8.46
N GLY A 104 19.84 10.21 8.02
CA GLY A 104 18.42 9.90 7.96
C GLY A 104 17.64 10.75 6.94
N TYR A 105 18.23 11.01 5.77
CA TYR A 105 17.53 11.72 4.68
C TYR A 105 16.49 10.85 3.97
N VAL A 106 16.59 9.53 4.13
CA VAL A 106 15.66 8.56 3.56
C VAL A 106 14.92 7.84 4.68
N GLU A 107 13.61 8.03 4.75
CA GLU A 107 12.71 7.28 5.62
C GLU A 107 12.03 6.18 4.81
N VAL A 108 11.99 4.95 5.31
CA VAL A 108 11.37 3.81 4.61
C VAL A 108 10.21 3.26 5.40
N ASN A 109 9.09 3.11 4.72
CA ASN A 109 7.86 2.53 5.24
C ASN A 109 7.27 1.50 4.26
N HIS A 110 6.25 0.78 4.70
CA HIS A 110 5.43 -0.05 3.82
C HIS A 110 3.95 0.26 4.02
N ALA A 111 3.17 -0.05 3.00
CA ALA A 111 1.72 0.09 3.02
C ALA A 111 1.06 -1.00 2.18
N PHE A 112 -0.23 -1.21 2.41
CA PHE A 112 -1.01 -2.20 1.69
C PHE A 112 -2.28 -1.57 1.10
N LEU A 113 -2.74 -2.14 -0.01
CA LEU A 113 -3.98 -1.72 -0.66
C LEU A 113 -5.22 -2.20 0.11
N LEU A 114 -5.16 -3.43 0.66
CA LEU A 114 -6.32 -4.13 1.19
C LEU A 114 -6.28 -4.39 2.71
N SER A 115 -5.17 -4.06 3.38
CA SER A 115 -4.98 -4.23 4.82
C SER A 115 -4.15 -3.11 5.43
N PRO A 116 -4.20 -2.91 6.76
CA PRO A 116 -3.36 -1.90 7.43
C PRO A 116 -1.85 -2.25 7.40
N PRO A 117 -0.98 -1.22 7.42
CA PRO A 117 -1.28 0.18 7.21
C PRO A 117 -1.71 0.44 5.76
N TYR A 118 -2.81 1.15 5.57
CA TYR A 118 -3.32 1.44 4.24
C TYR A 118 -2.50 2.52 3.53
N VAL A 119 -2.42 2.43 2.20
CA VAL A 119 -1.66 3.40 1.37
C VAL A 119 -2.15 4.83 1.60
N ASN A 120 -3.47 5.05 1.66
CA ASN A 120 -4.05 6.37 1.93
C ASN A 120 -3.66 6.90 3.32
N GLU A 121 -3.69 6.07 4.37
CA GLU A 121 -3.28 6.47 5.73
C GLU A 121 -1.83 6.91 5.78
N VAL A 122 -0.94 6.21 5.09
CA VAL A 122 0.49 6.55 5.02
C VAL A 122 0.70 7.85 4.23
N TYR A 123 -0.09 8.06 3.17
CA TYR A 123 -0.06 9.29 2.38
C TYR A 123 -0.56 10.48 3.21
N ASP A 124 -1.74 10.37 3.83
CA ASP A 124 -2.35 11.43 4.63
C ASP A 124 -1.41 11.85 5.77
N GLY A 125 -0.79 10.89 6.46
CA GLY A 125 0.20 11.17 7.50
C GLY A 125 1.44 11.89 6.96
N TRP A 126 1.92 11.54 5.77
CA TRP A 126 3.04 12.25 5.13
C TRP A 126 2.64 13.68 4.72
N GLU A 127 1.45 13.87 4.17
CA GLU A 127 0.95 15.18 3.77
C GLU A 127 0.76 16.12 4.97
N ASP A 128 0.26 15.60 6.08
CA ASP A 128 0.11 16.34 7.32
C ASP A 128 1.46 16.79 7.89
N ASP A 129 2.46 15.93 7.84
CA ASP A 129 3.81 16.27 8.24
C ASP A 129 4.42 17.34 7.32
N LEU A 130 4.17 17.24 6.02
CA LEU A 130 4.61 18.21 5.03
C LEU A 130 3.97 19.60 5.27
N LYS A 131 2.67 19.65 5.55
CA LYS A 131 1.95 20.90 5.90
C LYS A 131 2.47 21.56 7.18
N LYS A 132 2.92 20.75 8.13
CA LYS A 132 3.56 21.23 9.38
C LYS A 132 5.02 21.63 9.19
N GLY A 133 5.59 21.47 8.00
CA GLY A 133 7.00 21.74 7.70
C GLY A 133 7.97 20.72 8.33
N ILE A 134 7.49 19.55 8.70
CA ILE A 134 8.27 18.47 9.29
C ILE A 134 8.32 17.26 8.34
N GLY A 135 9.31 16.39 8.55
CA GLY A 135 9.41 15.14 7.79
C GLY A 135 9.95 15.28 6.37
N ALA A 136 9.51 14.38 5.50
CA ALA A 136 10.01 14.24 4.14
C ALA A 136 9.27 15.17 3.17
N THR A 137 10.02 15.83 2.28
CA THR A 137 9.48 16.73 1.25
C THR A 137 9.20 16.02 -0.08
N LYS A 138 9.63 14.74 -0.21
CA LYS A 138 9.37 13.89 -1.37
C LYS A 138 8.78 12.57 -0.91
N LEU A 139 7.84 12.05 -1.67
CA LEU A 139 7.31 10.71 -1.51
C LEU A 139 7.68 9.88 -2.74
N LEU A 140 8.39 8.77 -2.50
CA LEU A 140 8.72 7.76 -3.50
C LEU A 140 7.91 6.50 -3.18
N VAL A 141 7.02 6.11 -4.11
CA VAL A 141 6.20 4.91 -3.97
C VAL A 141 6.77 3.82 -4.86
N ILE A 142 7.07 2.68 -4.26
CA ILE A 142 7.64 1.50 -4.95
C ILE A 142 6.64 0.36 -4.85
N PRO A 143 5.89 0.05 -5.93
CA PRO A 143 5.04 -1.13 -5.98
C PRO A 143 5.89 -2.40 -5.98
N MET A 144 5.61 -3.30 -5.05
CA MET A 144 6.37 -4.56 -4.90
C MET A 144 5.74 -5.70 -5.70
N PHE A 145 5.45 -5.45 -6.98
CA PHE A 145 4.91 -6.43 -7.90
C PHE A 145 5.91 -6.67 -9.03
N PRO A 146 6.16 -7.95 -9.41
CA PRO A 146 7.19 -8.25 -10.40
C PRO A 146 6.86 -7.77 -11.81
N GLN A 147 5.57 -7.51 -12.09
CA GLN A 147 5.08 -7.06 -13.38
C GLN A 147 3.92 -6.09 -13.19
N TYR A 148 3.74 -5.19 -14.16
CA TYR A 148 2.56 -4.33 -14.22
C TYR A 148 1.29 -5.17 -14.39
N SER A 149 0.30 -4.86 -13.60
CA SER A 149 -1.06 -5.40 -13.70
C SER A 149 -2.07 -4.33 -13.28
N GLU A 150 -3.18 -4.26 -13.99
CA GLU A 150 -4.25 -3.31 -13.66
C GLU A 150 -4.82 -3.56 -12.26
N SER A 151 -4.99 -4.84 -11.91
CA SER A 151 -5.54 -5.24 -10.60
C SER A 151 -4.60 -5.04 -9.41
N THR A 152 -3.37 -4.62 -9.63
CA THR A 152 -2.36 -4.41 -8.59
C THR A 152 -1.75 -3.01 -8.66
N ILE A 153 -0.88 -2.76 -9.64
CA ILE A 153 -0.16 -1.48 -9.74
C ILE A 153 -1.13 -0.35 -10.08
N ALA A 154 -2.03 -0.54 -11.07
CA ALA A 154 -2.98 0.51 -11.42
C ALA A 154 -3.97 0.83 -10.30
N SER A 155 -4.50 -0.18 -9.58
CA SER A 155 -5.29 0.04 -8.35
C SER A 155 -4.51 0.83 -7.29
N GLY A 156 -3.21 0.57 -7.15
CA GLY A 156 -2.34 1.30 -6.24
C GLY A 156 -2.15 2.76 -6.66
N ILE A 157 -1.96 3.00 -7.96
CA ILE A 157 -1.86 4.36 -8.52
C ILE A 157 -3.16 5.13 -8.33
N ASP A 158 -4.32 4.50 -8.60
CA ASP A 158 -5.62 5.15 -8.41
C ASP A 158 -5.87 5.51 -6.94
N ALA A 159 -5.50 4.61 -6.01
CA ALA A 159 -5.61 4.89 -4.58
C ALA A 159 -4.77 6.12 -4.17
N LEU A 160 -3.56 6.27 -4.71
CA LEU A 160 -2.71 7.44 -4.50
C LEU A 160 -3.22 8.68 -5.21
N ALA A 161 -3.66 8.55 -6.47
CA ALA A 161 -4.19 9.65 -7.25
C ALA A 161 -5.45 10.25 -6.62
N THR A 162 -6.36 9.42 -6.14
CA THR A 162 -7.58 9.86 -5.46
C THR A 162 -7.27 10.76 -4.27
N VAL A 163 -6.22 10.46 -3.51
CA VAL A 163 -5.80 11.29 -2.37
C VAL A 163 -5.10 12.56 -2.85
N SER A 164 -4.21 12.48 -3.85
CA SER A 164 -3.46 13.64 -4.35
C SER A 164 -4.33 14.66 -5.11
N TYR A 165 -5.40 14.24 -5.79
CA TYR A 165 -6.33 15.14 -6.48
C TYR A 165 -7.24 15.95 -5.54
N THR A 166 -7.45 15.49 -4.32
CA THR A 166 -8.23 16.22 -3.31
C THR A 166 -7.43 17.36 -2.67
N HIS A 167 -6.10 17.39 -2.87
CA HIS A 167 -5.20 18.37 -2.25
C HIS A 167 -4.22 18.95 -3.28
N LEU A 168 -4.68 19.95 -4.03
CA LEU A 168 -3.98 20.62 -5.13
C LEU A 168 -2.78 21.48 -4.69
N THR A 169 -1.70 20.87 -4.24
CA THR A 169 -0.34 21.39 -4.39
C THR A 169 0.60 20.19 -4.52
N LEU A 170 0.96 19.87 -5.76
CA LEU A 170 1.71 18.66 -6.12
C LEU A 170 3.08 18.59 -5.44
N PRO A 171 3.26 17.79 -4.39
CA PRO A 171 4.58 17.26 -4.07
C PRO A 171 4.92 16.20 -5.13
N THR A 172 6.17 16.10 -5.49
CA THR A 172 6.63 15.18 -6.55
C THR A 172 6.44 13.75 -6.07
N ILE A 173 5.42 13.06 -6.57
CA ILE A 173 5.26 11.60 -6.43
C ILE A 173 6.02 10.96 -7.58
N LEU A 174 7.04 10.17 -7.26
CA LEU A 174 7.75 9.33 -8.22
C LEU A 174 7.26 7.89 -8.06
N LEU A 175 6.68 7.36 -9.13
CA LEU A 175 6.38 5.94 -9.30
C LEU A 175 7.52 5.31 -10.08
N VAL A 176 8.12 4.29 -9.53
CA VAL A 176 9.21 3.52 -10.15
C VAL A 176 8.77 2.08 -10.32
#